data_6b013f77b0e75b672565b432bbf03638
#
_entry.id   6b013f77b0e75b672565b432bbf03638
#
_cell.length_a   1.000
_cell.length_b   1.000
_cell.length_c   1.000
_cell.angle_alpha   90.00
_cell.angle_beta   90.00
_cell.angle_gamma   90.00
#
_symmetry.space_group_name_H-M   'P 1'
#
loop_
_entity.id
_entity.type
_entity.pdbx_description
1 polymer ?
#
loop_
_entity_poly.entity_id
_entity_poly.type
_entity_poly.pdbx_seq_one_letter_code
_entity_poly.pdbx_strand_id
1 'polypeptide(L)'
;MQSKQATEADRTNDDEQAIRRLVDTWLGASEGGDLTTMLSLLSDDVLFMVPGKEPFGKEVFARNYENMKGKKMKTDSDIQEIRIIGDWAWMRNFLTVTFISSSGESTVHSGHVLSMLRKNPDGKWVIARDANLLMPENASDH
;
A
#
# COMPACT_ATOMS: atom_id res chain seq x y z
N MET A 1 17.52 -31.07 -23.80
CA MET A 1 16.25 -30.47 -23.33
C MET A 1 16.38 -28.98 -23.30
N GLN A 2 15.49 -28.29 -23.97
CA GLN A 2 15.52 -26.83 -24.00
C GLN A 2 14.82 -26.24 -22.78
N SER A 3 15.47 -25.32 -22.14
CA SER A 3 14.80 -24.56 -21.10
C SER A 3 13.85 -23.56 -21.78
N LYS A 4 12.65 -23.50 -21.28
CA LYS A 4 11.65 -22.57 -21.80
C LYS A 4 11.96 -21.17 -21.28
N GLN A 5 12.12 -20.23 -22.20
CA GLN A 5 12.30 -18.84 -21.81
C GLN A 5 10.95 -18.24 -21.43
N ALA A 6 10.96 -17.41 -20.40
CA ALA A 6 9.76 -16.69 -20.00
C ALA A 6 9.38 -15.69 -21.10
N THR A 7 8.11 -15.67 -21.46
CA THR A 7 7.57 -14.68 -22.38
C THR A 7 7.38 -13.36 -21.64
N GLU A 8 7.14 -12.29 -22.40
CA GLU A 8 6.79 -11.01 -21.82
C GLU A 8 5.50 -11.13 -20.99
N ALA A 9 4.52 -11.90 -21.47
CA ALA A 9 3.28 -12.13 -20.74
C ALA A 9 3.53 -12.87 -19.43
N ASP A 10 4.44 -13.84 -19.42
CA ASP A 10 4.81 -14.59 -18.22
C ASP A 10 5.45 -13.65 -17.19
N ARG A 11 6.37 -12.78 -17.64
CA ARG A 11 7.04 -11.83 -16.75
C ARG A 11 6.04 -10.82 -16.18
N THR A 12 5.10 -10.34 -16.98
CA THR A 12 4.07 -9.41 -16.54
C THR A 12 3.18 -10.08 -15.48
N ASN A 13 2.82 -11.34 -15.70
CA ASN A 13 2.02 -12.08 -14.73
C ASN A 13 2.77 -12.28 -13.41
N ASP A 14 4.07 -12.61 -13.48
CA ASP A 14 4.90 -12.78 -12.29
C ASP A 14 5.01 -11.47 -11.52
N ASP A 15 5.19 -10.36 -12.23
CA ASP A 15 5.26 -9.03 -11.62
C ASP A 15 3.94 -8.65 -10.98
N GLU A 16 2.82 -8.93 -11.64
CA GLU A 16 1.51 -8.67 -11.06
C GLU A 16 1.32 -9.46 -9.76
N GLN A 17 1.69 -10.74 -9.75
CA GLN A 17 1.59 -11.56 -8.56
C GLN A 17 2.49 -11.04 -7.44
N ALA A 18 3.69 -10.58 -7.79
CA ALA A 18 4.61 -10.01 -6.80
C ALA A 18 4.02 -8.75 -6.18
N ILE A 19 3.36 -7.91 -6.98
CA ILE A 19 2.71 -6.70 -6.47
C ILE A 19 1.54 -7.06 -5.57
N ARG A 20 0.75 -8.06 -5.92
CA ARG A 20 -0.35 -8.51 -5.06
C ARG A 20 0.17 -9.03 -3.72
N ARG A 21 1.28 -9.77 -3.73
CA ARG A 21 1.91 -10.23 -2.48
C ARG A 21 2.44 -9.06 -1.65
N LEU A 22 2.98 -8.03 -2.32
CA LEU A 22 3.44 -6.83 -1.64
C LEU A 22 2.28 -6.17 -0.90
N VAL A 23 1.12 -6.06 -1.53
CA VAL A 23 -0.06 -5.48 -0.90
C VAL A 23 -0.48 -6.30 0.32
N ASP A 24 -0.51 -7.63 0.19
CA ASP A 24 -0.87 -8.50 1.31
C ASP A 24 0.10 -8.33 2.48
N THR A 25 1.40 -8.26 2.18
CA THR A 25 2.43 -8.07 3.20
C THR A 25 2.29 -6.70 3.86
N TRP A 26 2.03 -5.66 3.06
CA TRP A 26 1.83 -4.30 3.56
C TRP A 26 0.66 -4.23 4.53
N LEU A 27 -0.48 -4.80 4.14
CA LEU A 27 -1.68 -4.76 4.96
C LEU A 27 -1.51 -5.59 6.23
N GLY A 28 -0.91 -6.77 6.11
CA GLY A 28 -0.65 -7.60 7.28
C GLY A 28 0.29 -6.93 8.28
N ALA A 29 1.34 -6.30 7.78
CA ALA A 29 2.28 -5.55 8.61
C ALA A 29 1.60 -4.34 9.26
N SER A 30 0.75 -3.65 8.49
CA SER A 30 0.00 -2.50 9.01
C SER A 30 -0.89 -2.90 10.18
N GLU A 31 -1.61 -4.01 10.02
CA GLU A 31 -2.51 -4.51 11.07
C GLU A 31 -1.73 -5.02 12.28
N GLY A 32 -0.57 -5.61 12.03
CA GLY A 32 0.25 -6.23 13.07
C GLY A 32 1.21 -5.31 13.79
N GLY A 33 1.25 -4.04 13.41
CA GLY A 33 2.17 -3.09 14.06
C GLY A 33 3.63 -3.28 13.63
N ASP A 34 3.87 -3.90 12.49
CA ASP A 34 5.22 -4.24 12.02
C ASP A 34 5.77 -3.14 11.10
N LEU A 35 6.17 -2.03 11.71
CA LEU A 35 6.69 -0.88 10.97
C LEU A 35 7.95 -1.23 10.17
N THR A 36 8.81 -2.08 10.72
CA THR A 36 10.04 -2.47 10.01
C THR A 36 9.74 -3.09 8.66
N THR A 37 8.78 -4.02 8.61
CA THR A 37 8.37 -4.63 7.36
C THR A 37 7.76 -3.59 6.42
N MET A 38 6.89 -2.71 6.93
CA MET A 38 6.30 -1.66 6.10
C MET A 38 7.38 -0.79 5.44
N LEU A 39 8.35 -0.34 6.23
CA LEU A 39 9.42 0.51 5.70
C LEU A 39 10.26 -0.22 4.64
N SER A 40 10.41 -1.52 4.77
CA SER A 40 11.18 -2.31 3.79
C SER A 40 10.49 -2.41 2.43
N LEU A 41 9.19 -2.12 2.37
CA LEU A 41 8.42 -2.16 1.13
C LEU A 41 8.36 -0.81 0.42
N LEU A 42 8.99 0.21 1.00
CA LEU A 42 8.99 1.57 0.46
C LEU A 42 10.31 1.88 -0.21
N SER A 43 10.26 2.65 -1.30
CA SER A 43 11.49 3.19 -1.88
C SER A 43 12.07 4.26 -0.94
N ASP A 44 13.37 4.53 -1.06
CA ASP A 44 14.00 5.56 -0.23
C ASP A 44 13.43 6.94 -0.49
N ASP A 45 12.97 7.18 -1.72
CA ASP A 45 12.39 8.45 -2.14
C ASP A 45 10.87 8.44 -2.17
N VAL A 46 10.25 7.53 -1.43
CA VAL A 46 8.79 7.41 -1.42
C VAL A 46 8.13 8.73 -1.01
N LEU A 47 6.99 9.03 -1.65
CA LEU A 47 6.14 10.14 -1.24
C LEU A 47 4.72 9.64 -1.07
N PHE A 48 4.14 10.06 0.05
CA PHE A 48 2.73 9.83 0.35
C PHE A 48 1.98 11.13 0.17
N MET A 49 0.82 11.05 -0.44
CA MET A 49 -0.06 12.19 -0.65
C MET A 49 -1.41 11.85 -0.06
N VAL A 50 -1.84 12.68 0.90
CA VAL A 50 -3.15 12.51 1.54
C VAL A 50 -3.88 13.86 1.51
N PRO A 51 -5.22 13.84 1.57
CA PRO A 51 -5.98 15.09 1.50
C PRO A 51 -5.59 16.06 2.62
N GLY A 52 -5.40 17.30 2.24
CA GLY A 52 -5.17 18.38 3.22
C GLY A 52 -3.76 18.49 3.76
N LYS A 53 -2.82 17.68 3.28
CA LYS A 53 -1.44 17.72 3.76
C LYS A 53 -0.46 17.79 2.61
N GLU A 54 0.70 18.38 2.87
CA GLU A 54 1.80 18.34 1.92
C GLU A 54 2.32 16.91 1.78
N PRO A 55 2.85 16.55 0.61
CA PRO A 55 3.46 15.22 0.45
C PRO A 55 4.56 14.99 1.48
N PHE A 56 4.65 13.78 1.97
CA PHE A 56 5.65 13.45 2.98
C PHE A 56 6.34 12.13 2.65
N GLY A 57 7.53 11.98 3.19
CA GLY A 57 8.38 10.83 2.93
C GLY A 57 8.35 9.79 4.03
N LYS A 58 9.36 8.94 3.99
CA LYS A 58 9.46 7.75 4.83
C LYS A 58 9.52 8.09 6.32
N GLU A 59 10.28 9.11 6.70
CA GLU A 59 10.45 9.48 8.11
C GLU A 59 9.14 9.97 8.73
N VAL A 60 8.43 10.82 8.01
CA VAL A 60 7.14 11.32 8.50
C VAL A 60 6.12 10.19 8.56
N PHE A 61 6.15 9.30 7.57
CA PHE A 61 5.28 8.13 7.58
C PHE A 61 5.51 7.30 8.84
N ALA A 62 6.78 7.00 9.15
CA ALA A 62 7.13 6.21 10.33
C ALA A 62 6.65 6.87 11.62
N ARG A 63 6.85 8.19 11.72
CA ARG A 63 6.41 8.94 12.90
C ARG A 63 4.90 8.93 13.05
N ASN A 64 4.19 9.12 11.95
CA ASN A 64 2.73 9.11 11.97
C ASN A 64 2.20 7.74 12.37
N TYR A 65 2.83 6.68 11.87
CA TYR A 65 2.42 5.33 12.21
C TYR A 65 2.65 5.05 13.70
N GLU A 66 3.79 5.46 14.24
CA GLU A 66 4.09 5.28 15.66
C GLU A 66 3.14 6.05 16.55
N ASN A 67 2.67 7.22 16.09
CA ASN A 67 1.69 8.00 16.85
C ASN A 67 0.32 7.33 16.93
N MET A 68 0.11 6.27 16.16
CA MET A 68 -1.15 5.52 16.19
C MET A 68 -1.09 4.30 17.12
N LYS A 69 -0.03 4.17 17.91
CA LYS A 69 0.09 3.07 18.87
C LYS A 69 -1.09 3.08 19.83
N GLY A 70 -1.60 1.88 20.14
CA GLY A 70 -2.75 1.71 21.01
C GLY A 70 -4.05 1.56 20.24
N LYS A 71 -4.06 1.84 18.94
CA LYS A 71 -5.21 1.59 18.10
C LYS A 71 -5.02 0.31 17.32
N LYS A 72 -6.06 -0.49 17.25
CA LYS A 72 -6.07 -1.64 16.36
C LYS A 72 -6.51 -1.19 14.98
N MET A 73 -5.96 -1.83 13.96
CA MET A 73 -6.30 -1.51 12.58
C MET A 73 -6.76 -2.79 11.89
N LYS A 74 -7.86 -2.67 11.17
CA LYS A 74 -8.32 -3.72 10.26
C LYS A 74 -8.41 -3.14 8.87
N THR A 75 -8.00 -3.91 7.88
CA THR A 75 -7.98 -3.46 6.49
C THR A 75 -8.76 -4.41 5.61
N ASP A 76 -9.37 -3.85 4.60
CA ASP A 76 -10.02 -4.60 3.54
C ASP A 76 -9.63 -3.94 2.21
N SER A 77 -9.02 -4.71 1.33
CA SER A 77 -8.43 -4.20 0.11
C SER A 77 -9.07 -4.89 -1.08
N ASP A 78 -9.49 -4.08 -2.05
CA ASP A 78 -10.02 -4.57 -3.30
C ASP A 78 -9.21 -3.94 -4.44
N ILE A 79 -8.22 -4.68 -4.94
CA ILE A 79 -7.37 -4.21 -6.03
C ILE A 79 -8.20 -4.18 -7.31
N GLN A 80 -8.40 -2.97 -7.85
CA GLN A 80 -9.22 -2.74 -9.03
C GLN A 80 -8.45 -2.95 -10.33
N GLU A 81 -7.18 -2.56 -10.33
CA GLU A 81 -6.36 -2.67 -11.53
C GLU A 81 -4.89 -2.56 -11.19
N ILE A 82 -4.07 -3.28 -11.95
CA ILE A 82 -2.61 -3.21 -11.91
C ILE A 82 -2.14 -3.14 -13.36
N ARG A 83 -1.24 -2.19 -13.65
CA ARG A 83 -0.61 -2.08 -14.97
C ARG A 83 0.90 -2.05 -14.80
N ILE A 84 1.57 -2.92 -15.54
CA ILE A 84 3.03 -3.05 -15.50
C ILE A 84 3.60 -2.38 -16.74
N ILE A 85 4.58 -1.51 -16.55
CA ILE A 85 5.25 -0.79 -17.63
C ILE A 85 6.76 -0.91 -17.37
N GLY A 86 7.37 -2.00 -17.87
CA GLY A 86 8.79 -2.26 -17.61
C GLY A 86 9.04 -2.47 -16.12
N ASP A 87 9.92 -1.64 -15.56
CA ASP A 87 10.27 -1.70 -14.14
C ASP A 87 9.38 -0.82 -13.26
N TRP A 88 8.31 -0.32 -13.83
CA TRP A 88 7.33 0.50 -13.12
C TRP A 88 5.95 -0.13 -13.21
N ALA A 89 5.12 0.19 -12.25
CA ALA A 89 3.73 -0.23 -12.26
C ALA A 89 2.90 0.83 -11.57
N TRP A 90 1.61 0.87 -11.91
CA TRP A 90 0.65 1.61 -11.11
C TRP A 90 -0.49 0.69 -10.74
N MET A 91 -1.09 0.99 -9.61
CA MET A 91 -2.15 0.15 -9.06
C MET A 91 -3.21 1.05 -8.45
N ARG A 92 -4.46 0.72 -8.71
CA ARG A 92 -5.60 1.37 -8.05
C ARG A 92 -6.29 0.34 -7.18
N ASN A 93 -6.47 0.69 -5.93
CA ASN A 93 -6.98 -0.19 -4.88
C ASN A 93 -8.09 0.55 -4.13
N PHE A 94 -9.24 -0.09 -3.94
CA PHE A 94 -10.23 0.48 -3.03
C PHE A 94 -9.97 -0.10 -1.64
N LEU A 95 -9.63 0.77 -0.72
CA LEU A 95 -9.17 0.37 0.61
C LEU A 95 -10.15 0.87 1.66
N THR A 96 -10.48 -0.01 2.59
CA THR A 96 -11.25 0.32 3.77
C THR A 96 -10.38 0.02 4.98
N VAL A 97 -10.21 1.01 5.85
CA VAL A 97 -9.41 0.87 7.06
C VAL A 97 -10.29 1.21 8.25
N THR A 98 -10.36 0.28 9.19
CA THR A 98 -11.10 0.48 10.44
C THR A 98 -10.10 0.62 11.55
N PHE A 99 -10.14 1.74 12.25
CA PHE A 99 -9.32 1.98 13.45
C PHE A 99 -10.19 1.75 14.68
N ILE A 100 -9.69 0.95 15.62
CA ILE A 100 -10.39 0.64 16.86
C ILE A 100 -9.54 1.15 18.01
N SER A 101 -10.08 2.10 18.77
CA SER A 101 -9.37 2.65 19.93
C SER A 101 -9.41 1.69 21.10
N SER A 102 -8.60 1.97 22.14
CA SER A 102 -8.56 1.16 23.35
C SER A 102 -9.91 1.17 24.09
N SER A 103 -10.73 2.19 23.87
CA SER A 103 -12.06 2.27 24.47
C SER A 103 -13.12 1.50 23.68
N GLY A 104 -12.75 0.91 22.54
CA GLY A 104 -13.64 0.14 21.69
C GLY A 104 -14.35 0.96 20.62
N GLU A 105 -14.10 2.27 20.54
CA GLU A 105 -14.66 3.09 19.49
C GLU A 105 -13.98 2.80 18.16
N SER A 106 -14.77 2.72 17.11
CA SER A 106 -14.22 2.48 15.78
C SER A 106 -14.49 3.64 14.84
N THR A 107 -13.52 3.89 13.95
CA THR A 107 -13.62 4.87 12.89
C THR A 107 -13.28 4.17 11.59
N VAL A 108 -14.09 4.37 10.57
CA VAL A 108 -13.88 3.73 9.28
C VAL A 108 -13.52 4.78 8.24
N HIS A 109 -12.44 4.53 7.51
CA HIS A 109 -12.02 5.35 6.38
C HIS A 109 -12.02 4.48 5.14
N SER A 110 -12.50 5.02 4.02
CA SER A 110 -12.49 4.28 2.77
C SER A 110 -12.23 5.21 1.59
N GLY A 111 -11.75 4.64 0.52
CA GLY A 111 -11.48 5.39 -0.70
C GLY A 111 -10.50 4.67 -1.60
N HIS A 112 -10.23 5.31 -2.72
CA HIS A 112 -9.25 4.80 -3.66
C HIS A 112 -7.84 5.20 -3.26
N VAL A 113 -6.91 4.29 -3.49
CA VAL A 113 -5.48 4.54 -3.34
C VAL A 113 -4.84 4.26 -4.68
N LEU A 114 -4.11 5.24 -5.20
CA LEU A 114 -3.32 5.08 -6.42
C LEU A 114 -1.86 5.01 -6.03
N SER A 115 -1.22 3.88 -6.30
CA SER A 115 0.18 3.67 -5.96
C SER A 115 1.00 3.49 -7.22
N MET A 116 2.20 4.06 -7.22
CA MET A 116 3.21 3.78 -8.23
C MET A 116 4.29 2.94 -7.59
N LEU A 117 4.63 1.85 -8.26
CA LEU A 117 5.62 0.90 -7.75
C LEU A 117 6.79 0.84 -8.72
N ARG A 118 7.97 0.55 -8.17
CA ARG A 118 9.19 0.43 -8.95
C ARG A 118 9.86 -0.90 -8.61
N LYS A 119 10.37 -1.55 -9.64
CA LYS A 119 11.14 -2.78 -9.48
C LYS A 119 12.62 -2.42 -9.37
N ASN A 120 13.21 -2.75 -8.23
CA ASN A 120 14.62 -2.50 -8.00
C ASN A 120 15.49 -3.46 -8.81
N PRO A 121 16.79 -3.14 -9.00
CA PRO A 121 17.68 -4.05 -9.74
C PRO A 121 17.75 -5.46 -9.17
N ASP A 122 17.47 -5.63 -7.88
CA ASP A 122 17.42 -6.96 -7.24
C ASP A 122 16.12 -7.73 -7.53
N GLY A 123 15.23 -7.14 -8.33
CA GLY A 123 13.95 -7.75 -8.68
C GLY A 123 12.82 -7.50 -7.69
N LYS A 124 13.09 -6.77 -6.62
CA LYS A 124 12.08 -6.50 -5.60
C LYS A 124 11.26 -5.26 -5.95
N TRP A 125 9.94 -5.39 -5.87
CA TRP A 125 9.05 -4.25 -6.05
C TRP A 125 8.93 -3.45 -4.76
N VAL A 126 8.89 -2.13 -4.90
CA VAL A 126 8.71 -1.21 -3.77
C VAL A 126 7.71 -0.14 -4.15
N ILE A 127 7.07 0.44 -3.14
CA ILE A 127 6.13 1.55 -3.33
C ILE A 127 6.94 2.84 -3.43
N ALA A 128 6.78 3.58 -4.53
CA ALA A 128 7.50 4.82 -4.75
C ALA A 128 6.62 6.05 -4.56
N ARG A 129 5.34 5.95 -4.90
CA ARG A 129 4.35 7.02 -4.70
C ARG A 129 3.05 6.38 -4.25
N ASP A 130 2.36 7.06 -3.35
CA ASP A 130 1.09 6.57 -2.83
C ASP A 130 0.16 7.75 -2.64
N ALA A 131 -0.84 7.84 -3.51
CA ALA A 131 -1.87 8.86 -3.41
C ALA A 131 -3.08 8.22 -2.75
N ASN A 132 -3.35 8.62 -1.53
CA ASN A 132 -4.33 8.00 -0.65
C ASN A 132 -5.53 8.94 -0.51
N LEU A 133 -6.66 8.54 -1.04
CA LEU A 133 -7.89 9.35 -1.02
C LEU A 133 -8.88 8.86 0.03
N LEU A 134 -8.41 8.15 1.03
CA LEU A 134 -9.30 7.68 2.10
C LEU A 134 -9.89 8.86 2.86
N MET A 135 -11.20 8.78 3.08
CA MET A 135 -11.95 9.76 3.85
C MET A 135 -12.76 9.05 4.90
N PRO A 136 -13.03 9.70 6.05
CA PRO A 136 -13.89 9.08 7.04
C PRO A 136 -15.25 8.77 6.44
N GLU A 137 -15.73 7.56 6.67
CA GLU A 137 -17.12 7.25 6.36
C GLU A 137 -17.97 7.88 7.45
N ASN A 138 -18.89 8.70 7.00
CA ASN A 138 -19.72 9.41 7.93
C ASN A 138 -21.17 9.03 7.68
N ALA A 139 -21.77 8.36 8.66
CA ALA A 139 -23.15 7.91 8.54
C ALA A 139 -24.14 9.05 8.35
N SER A 140 -23.75 10.29 8.68
CA SER A 140 -24.59 11.44 8.50
C SER A 140 -24.52 12.04 7.11
N ASP A 141 -23.67 11.52 6.24
CA ASP A 141 -23.51 12.00 4.87
C ASP A 141 -24.64 11.46 3.99
N HIS A 142 -25.65 12.25 3.81
CA HIS A 142 -26.76 11.90 2.93
C HIS A 142 -27.65 13.10 2.64
#